data_99df0d36dd97bb2580d32b4ce77d15b2
#
_entry.id   99df0d36dd97bb2580d32b4ce77d15b2
#
_cell.length_a   1.000
_cell.length_b   1.000
_cell.length_c   1.000
_cell.angle_alpha   90.00
_cell.angle_beta   90.00
_cell.angle_gamma   90.00
#
_symmetry.space_group_name_H-M   'P 1'
#
loop_
_entity.id
_entity.type
_entity.pdbx_description
1 polymer ?
#
loop_
_entity_poly.entity_id
_entity_poly.type
_entity_poly.pdbx_seq_one_letter_code
_entity_poly.pdbx_strand_id
1 'polypeptide(L)'
;MAAVASWEDEIKQDIRIIKGDMVYENLTQKIIGAAIEVHKHLGPGLMEKCYECAMVYELQQLGLDVKTQVPVHLMYKGMDLMGGTSEKDFLRLDMLVDDAVIVELKSVETVKDVHHKQLLTYMKLTDKKVGLLINFNESRLVDGIFRKVM
;
A
#
# COMPACT_ATOMS: atom_id res chain seq x y z
N MET A 1 13.30 26.98 20.70
CA MET A 1 13.19 25.55 20.41
C MET A 1 12.35 25.35 19.15
N ALA A 2 12.91 24.70 18.14
CA ALA A 2 12.12 24.34 16.97
C ALA A 2 11.07 23.31 17.40
N ALA A 3 9.83 23.50 16.97
CA ALA A 3 8.78 22.49 17.14
C ALA A 3 9.20 21.24 16.36
N VAL A 4 9.08 20.07 17.00
CA VAL A 4 9.25 18.79 16.29
C VAL A 4 8.13 18.70 15.26
N ALA A 5 8.49 18.51 13.99
CA ALA A 5 7.51 18.30 12.93
C ALA A 5 6.59 17.14 13.33
N SER A 6 5.30 17.31 13.14
CA SER A 6 4.37 16.18 13.34
C SER A 6 4.68 15.10 12.30
N TRP A 7 4.39 13.84 12.62
CA TRP A 7 4.53 12.74 11.65
C TRP A 7 3.77 13.05 10.33
N GLU A 8 2.70 13.84 10.39
CA GLU A 8 1.98 14.29 9.20
C GLU A 8 2.82 15.21 8.34
N ASP A 9 3.60 16.09 8.97
CA ASP A 9 4.48 17.02 8.26
C ASP A 9 5.68 16.29 7.66
N GLU A 10 6.23 15.30 8.38
CA GLU A 10 7.29 14.44 7.87
C GLU A 10 6.83 13.65 6.65
N ILE A 11 5.65 13.02 6.71
CA ILE A 11 5.07 12.30 5.57
C ILE A 11 4.81 13.24 4.40
N LYS A 12 4.26 14.42 4.65
CA LYS A 12 4.04 15.43 3.60
C LYS A 12 5.34 15.86 2.96
N GLN A 13 6.40 16.00 3.76
CA GLN A 13 7.70 16.38 3.25
C GLN A 13 8.34 15.26 2.42
N ASP A 14 8.28 14.03 2.87
CA ASP A 14 8.77 12.87 2.13
C ASP A 14 8.03 12.69 0.80
N ILE A 15 6.72 12.90 0.81
CA ILE A 15 5.89 12.88 -0.40
C ILE A 15 6.28 14.01 -1.37
N ARG A 16 6.65 15.20 -0.87
CA ARG A 16 7.07 16.35 -1.69
C ARG A 16 8.46 16.21 -2.27
N ILE A 17 9.38 15.53 -1.57
CA ILE A 17 10.77 15.36 -1.98
C ILE A 17 10.88 14.43 -3.20
N ILE A 18 9.88 13.58 -3.43
CA ILE A 18 9.78 12.77 -4.63
C ILE A 18 9.38 13.71 -5.77
N LYS A 19 10.41 14.34 -6.35
CA LYS A 19 10.29 15.38 -7.38
C LYS A 19 9.29 15.04 -8.49
N GLY A 20 8.36 15.94 -8.66
CA GLY A 20 7.58 16.08 -9.89
C GLY A 20 6.35 15.22 -9.98
N ASP A 21 6.05 14.43 -8.97
CA ASP A 21 4.93 13.53 -9.07
C ASP A 21 3.88 13.81 -8.00
N MET A 22 3.06 14.80 -8.29
CA MET A 22 1.82 15.11 -7.55
C MET A 22 0.71 14.10 -7.87
N VAL A 23 1.04 13.06 -8.65
CA VAL A 23 0.06 12.06 -9.08
C VAL A 23 -0.48 11.36 -7.85
N TYR A 24 -1.77 11.50 -7.65
CA TYR A 24 -2.50 10.90 -6.54
C TYR A 24 -1.99 11.29 -5.14
N GLU A 25 -1.36 12.48 -4.98
CA GLU A 25 -0.89 12.93 -3.65
C GLU A 25 -2.03 12.97 -2.63
N ASN A 26 -3.17 13.55 -2.98
CA ASN A 26 -4.34 13.61 -2.10
C ASN A 26 -4.84 12.20 -1.74
N LEU A 27 -4.85 11.30 -2.70
CA LEU A 27 -5.29 9.93 -2.49
C LEU A 27 -4.31 9.17 -1.56
N THR A 28 -3.01 9.28 -1.79
CA THR A 28 -2.02 8.64 -0.93
C THR A 28 -2.04 9.20 0.50
N GLN A 29 -2.25 10.50 0.67
CA GLN A 29 -2.42 11.11 2.00
C GLN A 29 -3.63 10.55 2.75
N LYS A 30 -4.75 10.36 2.06
CA LYS A 30 -5.96 9.75 2.66
C LYS A 30 -5.70 8.31 3.07
N ILE A 31 -5.02 7.54 2.22
CA ILE A 31 -4.68 6.14 2.52
C ILE A 31 -3.75 6.07 3.74
N ILE A 32 -2.71 6.89 3.77
CA ILE A 32 -1.76 6.94 4.90
C ILE A 32 -2.48 7.38 6.18
N GLY A 33 -3.34 8.37 6.11
CA GLY A 33 -4.16 8.80 7.26
C GLY A 33 -5.05 7.69 7.79
N ALA A 34 -5.69 6.92 6.91
CA ALA A 34 -6.46 5.74 7.29
C ALA A 34 -5.60 4.68 7.97
N ALA A 35 -4.40 4.41 7.43
CA ALA A 35 -3.47 3.44 8.00
C ALA A 35 -3.02 3.85 9.41
N ILE A 36 -2.77 5.12 9.63
CA ILE A 36 -2.40 5.64 10.95
C ILE A 36 -3.56 5.48 11.94
N GLU A 37 -4.77 5.77 11.52
CA GLU A 37 -5.97 5.57 12.35
C GLU A 37 -6.12 4.10 12.75
N VAL A 38 -5.95 3.18 11.81
CA VAL A 38 -5.97 1.75 12.07
C VAL A 38 -4.88 1.36 13.09
N HIS A 39 -3.67 1.82 12.89
CA HIS A 39 -2.54 1.51 13.76
C HIS A 39 -2.71 2.06 15.18
N LYS A 40 -3.30 3.24 15.31
CA LYS A 40 -3.61 3.84 16.63
C LYS A 40 -4.56 2.98 17.44
N HIS A 41 -5.53 2.35 16.78
CA HIS A 41 -6.53 1.52 17.45
C HIS A 41 -6.07 0.09 17.68
N LEU A 42 -5.40 -0.52 16.70
CA LEU A 42 -5.03 -1.94 16.75
C LEU A 42 -3.63 -2.19 17.25
N GLY A 43 -2.70 -1.23 17.07
CA GLY A 43 -1.29 -1.42 17.38
C GLY A 43 -0.61 -2.46 16.50
N PRO A 44 0.69 -2.72 16.74
CA PRO A 44 1.44 -3.77 16.04
C PRO A 44 1.05 -5.17 16.54
N GLY A 45 1.47 -6.22 15.81
CA GLY A 45 1.43 -7.59 16.28
C GLY A 45 0.25 -8.44 15.82
N LEU A 46 -0.66 -7.88 15.03
CA LEU A 46 -1.75 -8.66 14.44
C LEU A 46 -1.36 -9.23 13.07
N MET A 47 -2.16 -10.18 12.59
CA MET A 47 -2.02 -10.71 11.23
C MET A 47 -2.43 -9.67 10.18
N GLU A 48 -1.84 -9.75 9.01
CA GLU A 48 -2.12 -8.84 7.90
C GLU A 48 -3.61 -8.72 7.58
N LYS A 49 -4.35 -9.82 7.65
CA LYS A 49 -5.79 -9.85 7.37
C LYS A 49 -6.59 -8.93 8.30
N CYS A 50 -6.19 -8.81 9.56
CA CYS A 50 -6.84 -7.89 10.50
C CYS A 50 -6.71 -6.44 10.05
N TYR A 51 -5.51 -6.06 9.63
CA TYR A 51 -5.25 -4.71 9.13
C TYR A 51 -5.95 -4.44 7.81
N GLU A 52 -6.02 -5.44 6.93
CA GLU A 52 -6.75 -5.33 5.67
C GLU A 52 -8.23 -5.00 5.93
N CYS A 53 -8.89 -5.74 6.80
CA CYS A 53 -10.29 -5.49 7.14
C CYS A 53 -10.51 -4.09 7.73
N ALA A 54 -9.63 -3.65 8.62
CA ALA A 54 -9.71 -2.33 9.22
C ALA A 54 -9.46 -1.22 8.19
N MET A 55 -8.49 -1.42 7.30
CA MET A 55 -8.21 -0.48 6.20
C MET A 55 -9.41 -0.32 5.27
N VAL A 56 -10.05 -1.42 4.89
CA VAL A 56 -11.26 -1.37 4.05
C VAL A 56 -12.32 -0.51 4.72
N TYR A 57 -12.56 -0.72 6.00
CA TYR A 57 -13.53 0.08 6.75
C TYR A 57 -13.19 1.58 6.70
N GLU A 58 -11.95 1.94 7.07
CA GLU A 58 -11.54 3.35 7.11
C GLU A 58 -11.57 4.02 5.73
N LEU A 59 -11.12 3.34 4.69
CA LEU A 59 -11.10 3.89 3.34
C LEU A 59 -12.52 4.06 2.78
N GLN A 60 -13.43 3.14 3.05
CA GLN A 60 -14.83 3.27 2.66
C GLN A 60 -15.52 4.43 3.39
N GLN A 61 -15.19 4.69 4.64
CA GLN A 61 -15.69 5.88 5.37
C GLN A 61 -15.26 7.18 4.70
N LEU A 62 -14.12 7.18 4.01
CA LEU A 62 -13.64 8.33 3.24
C LEU A 62 -14.27 8.42 1.83
N GLY A 63 -15.17 7.52 1.48
CA GLY A 63 -15.82 7.47 0.18
C GLY A 63 -14.95 6.92 -0.95
N LEU A 64 -13.87 6.21 -0.61
CA LEU A 64 -12.96 5.63 -1.58
C LEU A 64 -13.42 4.24 -2.03
N ASP A 65 -13.21 3.92 -3.29
CA ASP A 65 -13.40 2.57 -3.81
C ASP A 65 -12.21 1.69 -3.42
N VAL A 66 -12.50 0.56 -2.80
CA VAL A 66 -11.46 -0.36 -2.30
C VAL A 66 -11.75 -1.76 -2.81
N LYS A 67 -10.80 -2.31 -3.54
CA LYS A 67 -10.80 -3.72 -3.92
C LYS A 67 -9.68 -4.43 -3.18
N THR A 68 -9.96 -5.63 -2.69
CA THR A 68 -8.98 -6.45 -1.97
C THR A 68 -8.72 -7.75 -2.73
N GLN A 69 -7.52 -8.30 -2.55
CA GLN A 69 -7.13 -9.58 -3.14
C GLN A 69 -7.38 -9.61 -4.65
N VAL A 70 -6.91 -8.56 -5.34
CA VAL A 70 -7.13 -8.38 -6.78
C VAL A 70 -6.14 -9.26 -7.55
N PRO A 71 -6.63 -10.22 -8.37
CA PRO A 71 -5.75 -11.06 -9.17
C PRO A 71 -4.91 -10.24 -10.15
N VAL A 72 -3.64 -10.62 -10.29
CA VAL A 72 -2.70 -9.99 -11.22
C VAL A 72 -2.39 -10.96 -12.36
N HIS A 73 -2.60 -10.52 -13.58
CA HIS A 73 -2.26 -11.31 -14.76
C HIS A 73 -0.77 -11.25 -15.05
N LEU A 74 -0.19 -12.40 -15.39
CA LEU A 74 1.21 -12.52 -15.76
C LEU A 74 1.30 -13.07 -17.19
N MET A 75 1.70 -12.22 -18.12
CA MET A 75 1.93 -12.61 -19.50
C MET A 75 3.37 -13.10 -19.68
N TYR A 76 3.53 -14.26 -20.29
CA TYR A 76 4.83 -14.83 -20.64
C TYR A 76 4.80 -15.31 -22.10
N LYS A 77 5.58 -14.67 -22.95
CA LYS A 77 5.66 -15.00 -24.40
C LYS A 77 4.27 -15.07 -25.06
N GLY A 78 3.41 -14.09 -24.75
CA GLY A 78 2.04 -14.05 -25.27
C GLY A 78 1.04 -14.95 -24.57
N MET A 79 1.45 -15.71 -23.56
CA MET A 79 0.58 -16.58 -22.78
C MET A 79 0.23 -15.95 -21.46
N ASP A 80 -1.05 -15.97 -21.08
CA ASP A 80 -1.49 -15.62 -19.74
C ASP A 80 -1.28 -16.82 -18.81
N LEU A 81 -0.26 -16.75 -17.97
CA LEU A 81 0.07 -17.84 -17.04
C LEU A 81 -0.97 -18.01 -15.93
N MET A 82 -1.78 -16.98 -15.69
CA MET A 82 -2.85 -16.98 -14.69
C MET A 82 -4.21 -17.39 -15.28
N GLY A 83 -4.30 -17.47 -16.61
CA GLY A 83 -5.55 -17.71 -17.32
C GLY A 83 -6.13 -19.11 -17.09
N GLY A 84 -7.41 -19.17 -16.81
CA GLY A 84 -8.22 -20.37 -16.96
C GLY A 84 -8.47 -21.23 -15.74
N THR A 85 -7.83 -21.01 -14.57
CA THR A 85 -8.18 -21.73 -13.34
C THR A 85 -8.07 -20.85 -12.11
N SER A 86 -9.07 -20.92 -11.24
CA SER A 86 -9.08 -20.23 -9.93
C SER A 86 -7.92 -20.62 -9.01
N GLU A 87 -7.32 -21.78 -9.25
CA GLU A 87 -6.17 -22.27 -8.48
C GLU A 87 -4.87 -21.53 -8.81
N LYS A 88 -4.85 -20.73 -9.87
CA LYS A 88 -3.68 -19.99 -10.34
C LYS A 88 -3.65 -18.53 -9.91
N ASP A 89 -4.60 -18.09 -9.11
CA ASP A 89 -4.62 -16.73 -8.56
C ASP A 89 -3.57 -16.56 -7.46
N PHE A 90 -2.31 -16.88 -7.77
CA PHE A 90 -1.21 -16.78 -6.82
C PHE A 90 -0.53 -15.40 -6.81
N LEU A 91 -0.79 -14.56 -7.81
CA LEU A 91 -0.38 -13.17 -7.81
C LEU A 91 -1.60 -12.30 -7.53
N ARG A 92 -1.60 -11.62 -6.39
CA ARG A 92 -2.71 -10.77 -5.96
C ARG A 92 -2.20 -9.49 -5.35
N LEU A 93 -2.87 -8.39 -5.66
CA LEU A 93 -2.73 -7.16 -4.89
C LEU A 93 -3.51 -7.32 -3.59
N ASP A 94 -2.92 -6.91 -2.46
CA ASP A 94 -3.68 -6.86 -1.22
C ASP A 94 -4.85 -5.88 -1.35
N MET A 95 -4.57 -4.67 -1.84
CA MET A 95 -5.59 -3.65 -2.03
C MET A 95 -5.30 -2.81 -3.27
N LEU A 96 -6.38 -2.38 -3.92
CA LEU A 96 -6.34 -1.38 -4.98
C LEU A 96 -7.38 -0.30 -4.65
N VAL A 97 -6.93 0.93 -4.48
CA VAL A 97 -7.75 2.05 -4.04
C VAL A 97 -8.00 2.99 -5.22
N ASP A 98 -9.29 3.28 -5.48
CA ASP A 98 -9.76 4.15 -6.58
C ASP A 98 -9.19 3.76 -7.94
N ASP A 99 -8.95 2.46 -8.16
CA ASP A 99 -8.31 1.92 -9.37
C ASP A 99 -6.97 2.60 -9.72
N ALA A 100 -6.29 3.18 -8.75
CA ALA A 100 -5.13 4.03 -8.98
C ALA A 100 -3.91 3.66 -8.12
N VAL A 101 -4.10 3.40 -6.83
CA VAL A 101 -3.01 3.15 -5.89
C VAL A 101 -3.05 1.72 -5.37
N ILE A 102 -1.94 1.02 -5.57
CA ILE A 102 -1.73 -0.31 -4.97
C ILE A 102 -1.29 -0.12 -3.52
N VAL A 103 -1.90 -0.85 -2.60
CA VAL A 103 -1.48 -0.88 -1.20
C VAL A 103 -1.14 -2.32 -0.81
N GLU A 104 0.12 -2.55 -0.47
CA GLU A 104 0.60 -3.82 0.05
C GLU A 104 0.77 -3.74 1.56
N LEU A 105 0.13 -4.65 2.28
CA LEU A 105 0.14 -4.69 3.73
C LEU A 105 1.11 -5.75 4.21
N LYS A 106 1.91 -5.40 5.20
CA LYS A 106 2.82 -6.32 5.88
C LYS A 106 2.63 -6.22 7.39
N SER A 107 2.93 -7.32 8.07
CA SER A 107 3.03 -7.38 9.52
C SER A 107 4.26 -8.24 9.85
N VAL A 108 5.42 -7.69 9.58
CA VAL A 108 6.71 -8.37 9.68
C VAL A 108 7.66 -7.61 10.58
N GLU A 109 8.62 -8.32 11.17
CA GLU A 109 9.63 -7.69 12.03
C GLU A 109 10.48 -6.69 11.26
N THR A 110 10.87 -7.04 10.02
CA THR A 110 11.67 -6.17 9.16
C THR A 110 11.19 -6.28 7.73
N VAL A 111 10.91 -5.14 7.10
CA VAL A 111 10.65 -5.08 5.66
C VAL A 111 11.96 -5.33 4.91
N LYS A 112 11.94 -6.29 3.99
CA LYS A 112 13.11 -6.71 3.20
C LYS A 112 13.01 -6.18 1.77
N ASP A 113 14.15 -6.18 1.07
CA ASP A 113 14.22 -5.78 -0.33
C ASP A 113 13.23 -6.53 -1.22
N VAL A 114 12.98 -7.81 -0.95
CA VAL A 114 12.01 -8.60 -1.71
C VAL A 114 10.60 -8.02 -1.63
N HIS A 115 10.21 -7.43 -0.51
CA HIS A 115 8.91 -6.80 -0.36
C HIS A 115 8.77 -5.55 -1.24
N HIS A 116 9.82 -4.74 -1.31
CA HIS A 116 9.88 -3.58 -2.21
C HIS A 116 9.83 -3.99 -3.68
N LYS A 117 10.60 -5.02 -4.05
CA LYS A 117 10.63 -5.55 -5.40
C LYS A 117 9.27 -6.11 -5.82
N GLN A 118 8.57 -6.78 -4.91
CA GLN A 118 7.22 -7.31 -5.15
C GLN A 118 6.25 -6.19 -5.49
N LEU A 119 6.23 -5.10 -4.72
CA LEU A 119 5.36 -3.96 -5.01
C LEU A 119 5.68 -3.35 -6.37
N LEU A 120 6.95 -3.12 -6.68
CA LEU A 120 7.36 -2.57 -7.99
C LEU A 120 6.95 -3.50 -9.15
N THR A 121 7.07 -4.80 -8.95
CA THR A 121 6.63 -5.80 -9.94
C THR A 121 5.12 -5.71 -10.17
N TYR A 122 4.34 -5.64 -9.11
CA TYR A 122 2.89 -5.49 -9.22
C TYR A 122 2.50 -4.19 -9.92
N MET A 123 3.16 -3.08 -9.60
CA MET A 123 2.93 -1.81 -10.28
C MET A 123 3.18 -1.93 -11.78
N LYS A 124 4.28 -2.58 -12.16
CA LYS A 124 4.64 -2.81 -13.56
C LYS A 124 3.61 -3.70 -14.28
N LEU A 125 3.23 -4.82 -13.68
CA LEU A 125 2.30 -5.78 -14.28
C LEU A 125 0.89 -5.22 -14.45
N THR A 126 0.48 -4.31 -13.58
CA THR A 126 -0.86 -3.70 -13.60
C THR A 126 -0.89 -2.31 -14.21
N ASP A 127 0.25 -1.80 -14.64
CA ASP A 127 0.41 -0.42 -15.16
C ASP A 127 -0.12 0.64 -14.18
N LYS A 128 0.09 0.44 -12.88
CA LYS A 128 -0.22 1.42 -11.86
C LYS A 128 1.01 2.23 -11.50
N LYS A 129 0.84 3.53 -11.40
CA LYS A 129 1.94 4.49 -11.24
C LYS A 129 2.38 4.70 -9.80
N VAL A 130 1.51 4.40 -8.85
CA VAL A 130 1.77 4.65 -7.43
C VAL A 130 1.43 3.41 -6.61
N GLY A 131 2.30 3.09 -5.67
CA GLY A 131 2.11 2.02 -4.70
C GLY A 131 2.58 2.43 -3.32
N LEU A 132 1.94 1.87 -2.32
CA LEU A 132 2.30 2.01 -0.91
C LEU A 132 2.58 0.62 -0.33
N LEU A 133 3.68 0.51 0.38
CA LEU A 133 4.02 -0.65 1.20
C LEU A 133 3.91 -0.20 2.66
N ILE A 134 3.06 -0.85 3.44
CA ILE A 134 2.78 -0.46 4.82
C ILE A 134 3.01 -1.65 5.74
N ASN A 135 3.98 -1.51 6.65
CA ASN A 135 4.26 -2.51 7.67
C ASN A 135 3.63 -2.09 9.00
N PHE A 136 2.55 -2.74 9.38
CA PHE A 136 1.82 -2.45 10.62
C PHE A 136 2.51 -2.94 11.89
N ASN A 137 3.55 -3.75 11.76
CA ASN A 137 4.29 -4.25 12.92
C ASN A 137 5.26 -3.22 13.52
N GLU A 138 5.43 -2.08 12.89
CA GLU A 138 6.24 -0.99 13.42
C GLU A 138 5.62 -0.39 14.69
N SER A 139 6.49 0.02 15.64
CA SER A 139 6.04 0.77 16.83
C SER A 139 5.49 2.15 16.42
N ARG A 140 6.14 2.80 15.47
CA ARG A 140 5.67 4.00 14.79
C ARG A 140 5.38 3.64 13.35
N LEU A 141 4.12 3.75 12.94
CA LEU A 141 3.72 3.31 11.61
C LEU A 141 4.48 4.05 10.50
N VAL A 142 4.80 5.31 10.69
CA VAL A 142 5.54 6.11 9.71
C VAL A 142 6.87 5.48 9.30
N ASP A 143 7.53 4.77 10.19
CA ASP A 143 8.79 4.08 9.91
C ASP A 143 8.59 2.87 8.97
N GLY A 144 7.37 2.42 8.82
CA GLY A 144 7.01 1.28 7.95
C GLY A 144 6.19 1.66 6.74
N ILE A 145 6.13 2.94 6.37
CA ILE A 145 5.41 3.39 5.18
C ILE A 145 6.40 3.74 4.08
N PHE A 146 6.26 3.08 2.93
CA PHE A 146 7.11 3.30 1.76
C PHE A 146 6.23 3.60 0.56
N ARG A 147 6.47 4.74 -0.08
CA ARG A 147 5.78 5.16 -1.30
C ARG A 147 6.68 4.90 -2.51
N LYS A 148 6.11 4.28 -3.53
CA LYS A 148 6.79 4.03 -4.81
C LYS A 148 6.03 4.73 -5.92
N VAL A 149 6.79 5.28 -6.86
CA VAL A 149 6.28 5.92 -8.09
C VAL A 149 7.03 5.38 -9.29
N MET A 150 6.33 5.12 -10.39
CA MET A 150 6.91 4.66 -11.66
C MET A 150 6.55 5.61 -12.80
#